data_7f120ee9c5a7a2c022c5a03483efa7b8
#
_entry.id   7f120ee9c5a7a2c022c5a03483efa7b8
#
_cell.length_a   1.000
_cell.length_b   1.000
_cell.length_c   1.000
_cell.angle_alpha   90.00
_cell.angle_beta   90.00
_cell.angle_gamma   90.00
#
_symmetry.space_group_name_H-M   'P 1'
#
loop_
_entity.id
_entity.type
_entity.pdbx_description
1 polymer ?
#
loop_
_entity_poly.entity_id
_entity_poly.type
_entity_poly.pdbx_seq_one_letter_code
_entity_poly.pdbx_strand_id
1 'polypeptide(L)' 'MYEKGKEEGIERGVMQGIIEKSKEKTKQLFNKYYPEEDDSILENLNSEKYDKIFEMILDNRSINEIKGFLK' A
#
# COMPACT_ATOMS: atom_id res chain seq x y z
N MET A 1 -15.75 -16.83 -18.29
CA MET A 1 -16.33 -15.57 -18.08
C MET A 1 -16.97 -15.40 -16.71
N TYR A 2 -16.84 -14.26 -16.14
CA TYR A 2 -17.37 -14.03 -14.83
C TYR A 2 -18.83 -13.78 -14.76
N GLU A 3 -19.43 -14.18 -13.67
CA GLU A 3 -20.78 -13.82 -13.35
C GLU A 3 -20.77 -12.78 -12.27
N LYS A 4 -21.46 -11.70 -12.52
CA LYS A 4 -21.41 -10.58 -11.60
C LYS A 4 -21.97 -10.86 -10.22
N GLY A 5 -22.94 -11.72 -10.15
CA GLY A 5 -23.49 -12.10 -8.87
C GLY A 5 -22.49 -12.81 -7.98
N LYS A 6 -21.58 -13.57 -8.59
CA LYS A 6 -20.52 -14.22 -7.87
C LYS A 6 -19.49 -13.24 -7.42
N GLU A 7 -19.20 -12.26 -8.25
CA GLU A 7 -18.19 -11.27 -7.95
C GLU A 7 -18.47 -10.50 -6.69
N GLU A 8 -19.73 -10.21 -6.42
CA GLU A 8 -20.07 -9.45 -5.25
C GLU A 8 -19.65 -10.10 -3.94
N GLY A 9 -19.84 -11.40 -3.85
CA GLY A 9 -19.42 -12.11 -2.65
C GLY A 9 -17.93 -12.24 -2.52
N ILE A 10 -17.26 -12.34 -3.66
CA ILE A 10 -15.80 -12.51 -3.69
C ILE A 10 -15.07 -11.19 -3.48
N GLU A 11 -15.66 -10.09 -3.91
CA GLU A 11 -15.03 -8.79 -3.83
C GLU A 11 -14.53 -8.43 -2.45
N ARG A 12 -15.28 -8.72 -1.41
CA ARG A 12 -14.87 -8.36 -0.05
C ARG A 12 -13.57 -9.04 0.35
N GLY A 13 -13.47 -10.33 0.08
CA GLY A 13 -12.25 -11.06 0.38
C GLY A 13 -11.09 -10.60 -0.47
N VAL A 14 -11.37 -10.31 -1.74
CA VAL A 14 -10.33 -9.85 -2.65
C VAL A 14 -9.80 -8.48 -2.23
N MET A 15 -10.69 -7.58 -1.81
CA MET A 15 -10.25 -6.26 -1.36
C MET A 15 -9.35 -6.33 -0.15
N GLN A 16 -9.67 -7.18 0.81
CA GLN A 16 -8.79 -7.36 1.96
C GLN A 16 -7.44 -7.93 1.56
N GLY A 17 -7.45 -8.89 0.65
CA GLY A 17 -6.21 -9.46 0.15
C GLY A 17 -5.37 -8.44 -0.60
N ILE A 18 -6.02 -7.57 -1.36
CA ILE A 18 -5.32 -6.52 -2.08
C ILE A 18 -4.66 -5.54 -1.11
N ILE A 19 -5.37 -5.16 -0.07
CA ILE A 19 -4.82 -4.25 0.93
C ILE A 19 -3.60 -4.86 1.61
N GLU A 20 -3.71 -6.13 2.00
CA GLU A 20 -2.59 -6.81 2.64
C GLU A 20 -1.39 -6.93 1.72
N LYS A 21 -1.62 -7.27 0.46
CA LYS A 21 -0.55 -7.37 -0.51
C LYS A 21 0.09 -6.02 -0.79
N SER A 22 -0.72 -5.00 -0.93
CA SER A 22 -0.21 -3.65 -1.14
C SER A 22 0.62 -3.19 0.04
N LYS A 23 0.16 -3.50 1.25
CA LYS A 23 0.88 -3.18 2.47
C LYS A 23 2.24 -3.88 2.49
N GLU A 24 2.27 -5.17 2.21
CA GLU A 24 3.52 -5.92 2.19
C GLU A 24 4.48 -5.39 1.16
N LYS A 25 4.02 -5.19 -0.05
CA LYS A 25 4.85 -4.66 -1.12
C LYS A 25 5.42 -3.31 -0.75
N THR A 26 4.56 -2.43 -0.25
CA THR A 26 4.96 -1.08 0.12
C THR A 26 5.97 -1.12 1.26
N LYS A 27 5.72 -1.95 2.27
CA LYS A 27 6.65 -2.09 3.37
C LYS A 27 8.01 -2.63 2.94
N GLN A 28 8.00 -3.64 2.09
CA GLN A 28 9.23 -4.21 1.58
C GLN A 28 10.04 -3.16 0.82
N LEU A 29 9.37 -2.44 -0.05
CA LEU A 29 10.03 -1.40 -0.83
C LEU A 29 10.52 -0.27 0.08
N PHE A 30 9.69 0.11 1.03
CA PHE A 30 10.06 1.14 2.00
C PHE A 30 11.31 0.74 2.78
N ASN A 31 11.34 -0.46 3.29
CA ASN A 31 12.48 -0.94 4.04
C ASN A 31 13.73 -1.06 3.19
N LYS A 32 13.56 -1.35 1.91
CA LYS A 32 14.68 -1.44 0.99
C LYS A 32 15.31 -0.08 0.69
N TYR A 33 14.46 0.92 0.49
CA TYR A 33 14.91 2.25 0.11
C TYR A 33 15.20 3.15 1.31
N TYR A 34 14.52 2.91 2.41
CA TYR A 34 14.67 3.70 3.63
C TYR A 34 14.87 2.77 4.82
N PRO A 35 15.99 2.04 4.85
CA PRO A 35 16.21 1.03 5.89
C PRO A 35 16.33 1.59 7.30
N GLU A 36 16.62 2.87 7.42
CA GLU A 36 16.74 3.50 8.72
C GLU A 36 15.43 4.04 9.25
N GLU A 37 14.41 4.09 8.40
CA GLU A 37 13.12 4.61 8.79
C GLU A 37 12.21 3.52 9.34
N ASP A 38 11.33 3.92 10.24
CA ASP A 38 10.37 3.00 10.83
C ASP A 38 9.17 2.86 9.91
N ASP A 39 8.83 1.63 9.57
CA ASP A 39 7.71 1.37 8.68
C ASP A 39 6.36 1.39 9.39
N SER A 40 6.34 1.70 10.68
CA SER A 40 5.08 1.82 11.42
C SER A 40 4.18 2.91 10.85
N ILE A 41 4.76 3.88 10.14
CA ILE A 41 3.97 4.92 9.48
C ILE A 41 3.08 4.36 8.38
N LEU A 42 3.34 3.14 7.94
CA LEU A 42 2.57 2.47 6.89
C LEU A 42 1.42 1.62 7.44
N GLU A 43 1.12 1.74 8.73
CA GLU A 43 0.04 0.99 9.34
C GLU A 43 -1.29 1.71 9.16
N ASN A 44 -2.35 0.93 9.08
CA ASN A 44 -3.73 1.46 9.04
C ASN A 44 -4.02 2.37 7.85
N LEU A 45 -3.40 2.10 6.73
CA LEU A 45 -3.65 2.83 5.50
C LEU A 45 -4.59 2.04 4.60
N ASN A 46 -5.27 2.73 3.70
CA ASN A 46 -6.09 2.05 2.70
C ASN A 46 -5.22 1.72 1.47
N SER A 47 -5.79 0.98 0.52
CA SER A 47 -5.04 0.55 -0.65
C SER A 47 -4.56 1.72 -1.50
N GLU A 48 -5.35 2.78 -1.58
CA GLU A 48 -4.97 3.96 -2.35
C GLU A 48 -3.70 4.60 -1.79
N LYS A 49 -3.62 4.70 -0.48
CA LYS A 49 -2.44 5.28 0.16
C LYS A 49 -1.22 4.40 -0.03
N TYR A 50 -1.39 3.09 0.09
CA TYR A 50 -0.27 2.19 -0.15
C TYR A 50 0.23 2.30 -1.58
N ASP A 51 -0.68 2.33 -2.54
CA ASP A 51 -0.30 2.48 -3.94
C ASP A 51 0.42 3.78 -4.19
N LYS A 52 -0.08 4.86 -3.59
CA LYS A 52 0.54 6.17 -3.75
C LYS A 52 1.95 6.19 -3.16
N ILE A 53 2.10 5.64 -1.98
CA ILE A 53 3.41 5.58 -1.34
C ILE A 53 4.37 4.73 -2.16
N PHE A 54 3.89 3.61 -2.67
CA PHE A 54 4.68 2.75 -3.53
C PHE A 54 5.21 3.54 -4.73
N GLU A 55 4.34 4.29 -5.39
CA GLU A 55 4.75 5.14 -6.51
C GLU A 55 5.74 6.21 -6.08
N MET A 56 5.51 6.82 -4.94
CA MET A 56 6.43 7.85 -4.43
C MET A 56 7.82 7.29 -4.18
N ILE A 57 7.91 6.08 -3.65
CA ILE A 57 9.19 5.44 -3.43
C ILE A 57 9.89 5.16 -4.76
N LEU A 58 9.15 4.64 -5.73
CA LEU A 58 9.70 4.37 -7.05
C LEU A 58 10.14 5.65 -7.76
N ASP A 59 9.50 6.75 -7.42
CA ASP A 59 9.80 8.05 -7.98
C ASP A 59 10.93 8.77 -7.23
N ASN A 60 11.53 8.09 -6.28
CA ASN A 60 12.61 8.62 -5.44
C ASN A 60 12.23 9.86 -4.64
N ARG A 61 10.99 9.90 -4.18
CA ARG A 61 10.54 10.98 -3.32
C ARG A 61 11.23 10.90 -1.96
N SER A 62 11.41 12.02 -1.33
CA SER A 62 12.06 12.05 -0.03
C SER A 62 11.12 11.46 1.03
N ILE A 63 11.72 10.98 2.11
CA ILE A 63 10.92 10.44 3.21
C ILE A 63 10.03 11.52 3.82
N ASN A 64 10.48 12.78 3.80
CA ASN A 64 9.67 13.87 4.31
C ASN A 64 8.41 14.08 3.48
N GLU A 65 8.49 13.89 2.17
CA GLU A 65 7.30 13.97 1.32
C GLU A 65 6.32 12.86 1.64
N ILE A 66 6.83 11.66 1.86
CA ILE A 66 5.99 10.51 2.21
C ILE A 66 5.30 10.77 3.55
N LYS A 67 6.05 11.22 4.54
CA LYS A 67 5.49 11.52 5.85
C LYS A 67 4.45 12.63 5.77
N GLY A 68 4.72 13.64 4.96
CA GLY A 68 3.78 14.72 4.74
C GLY A 68 2.48 14.25 4.10
N PHE A 69 2.58 13.32 3.18
CA PHE A 69 1.41 12.73 2.55
C PHE A 69 0.56 11.96 3.55
N LEU A 70 1.18 11.35 4.56
CA LEU A 70 0.50 10.53 5.54
C LEU A 70 -0.11 11.31 6.71
N LYS A 71 0.18 12.59 6.80
CA LYS A 71 -0.38 13.43 7.87
C LYS A 71 -1.84 13.75 7.68
#